data_6d5ef08ed0a403486148b1933e1b83d8
#
_entry.id   6d5ef08ed0a403486148b1933e1b83d8
#
_cell.length_a   1.000
_cell.length_b   1.000
_cell.length_c   1.000
_cell.angle_alpha   90.00
_cell.angle_beta   90.00
_cell.angle_gamma   90.00
#
_symmetry.space_group_name_H-M   'P 1'
#
loop_
_entity.id
_entity.type
_entity.pdbx_description
1 polymer ?
#
loop_
_entity_poly.entity_id
_entity_poly.type
_entity_poly.pdbx_seq_one_letter_code
_entity_poly.pdbx_strand_id
1 'polypeptide(L)'
;MPSQEQAFLDWLEAWEADLPTVELEDVAAQPERVAVITSDLIKGFCCVGPLASPRIKNIIPAAVRIFEQTHDLGVRHFLLTEDTHDPDAVEFSAYPPHAVAGSEE
;
A
#
# COMPACT_ATOMS: atom_id res chain seq x y z
N MET A 1 33.75 0.96 5.82
CA MET A 1 32.65 1.89 6.10
C MET A 1 31.44 1.52 5.24
N PRO A 2 30.28 1.37 5.80
CA PRO A 2 29.08 1.14 5.01
C PRO A 2 28.79 2.34 4.12
N SER A 3 28.13 2.12 2.96
CA SER A 3 27.62 3.21 2.14
C SER A 3 26.49 3.95 2.88
N GLN A 4 26.13 5.14 2.41
CA GLN A 4 24.97 5.86 2.97
C GLN A 4 23.68 5.04 2.84
N GLU A 5 23.53 4.31 1.75
CA GLU A 5 22.40 3.42 1.52
C GLU A 5 22.36 2.31 2.56
N GLN A 6 23.49 1.66 2.83
CA GLN A 6 23.56 0.60 3.84
C GLN A 6 23.28 1.16 5.24
N ALA A 7 23.84 2.31 5.57
CA ALA A 7 23.58 2.97 6.85
C ALA A 7 22.09 3.30 7.05
N PHE A 8 21.40 3.71 5.98
CA PHE A 8 19.97 3.95 6.02
C PHE A 8 19.16 2.65 6.23
N LEU A 9 19.53 1.59 5.53
CA LEU A 9 18.85 0.29 5.69
C LEU A 9 19.06 -0.26 7.10
N ASP A 10 20.27 -0.20 7.64
CA ASP A 10 20.57 -0.64 9.01
C ASP A 10 19.78 0.16 10.05
N TRP A 11 19.65 1.46 9.84
CA TRP A 11 18.83 2.32 10.69
C TRP A 11 17.35 1.93 10.60
N LEU A 12 16.84 1.68 9.40
CA LEU A 12 15.45 1.32 9.18
C LEU A 12 15.10 -0.02 9.85
N GLU A 13 15.99 -1.00 9.71
CA GLU A 13 15.83 -2.31 10.36
C GLU A 13 15.84 -2.18 11.89
N ALA A 14 16.75 -1.39 12.45
CA ALA A 14 16.81 -1.14 13.89
C ALA A 14 15.54 -0.42 14.39
N TRP A 15 15.08 0.58 13.64
CA TRP A 15 13.86 1.30 13.94
C TRP A 15 12.64 0.37 13.93
N GLU A 16 12.50 -0.47 12.93
CA GLU A 16 11.42 -1.44 12.82
C GLU A 16 11.45 -2.44 13.98
N ALA A 17 12.63 -2.93 14.36
CA ALA A 17 12.80 -3.87 15.48
C ALA A 17 12.40 -3.27 16.82
N ASP A 18 12.51 -1.95 17.00
CA ASP A 18 12.14 -1.24 18.21
C ASP A 18 10.65 -0.89 18.29
N LEU A 19 9.89 -1.07 17.20
CA LEU A 19 8.45 -0.79 17.22
C LEU A 19 7.71 -1.76 18.15
N PRO A 20 6.76 -1.27 18.94
CA PRO A 20 5.93 -2.15 19.75
C PRO A 20 5.05 -3.02 18.86
N THR A 21 4.91 -4.27 19.23
CA THR A 21 3.98 -5.19 18.58
C THR A 21 2.62 -5.15 19.29
N VAL A 22 1.55 -5.04 18.53
CA VAL A 22 0.18 -5.11 19.03
C VAL A 22 -0.54 -6.27 18.34
N GLU A 23 -1.43 -6.91 19.06
CA GLU A 23 -2.27 -7.97 18.50
C GLU A 23 -3.42 -7.35 17.71
N LEU A 24 -3.75 -7.92 16.55
CA LEU A 24 -4.82 -7.43 15.70
C LEU A 24 -6.17 -7.46 16.43
N GLU A 25 -6.40 -8.48 17.25
CA GLU A 25 -7.60 -8.63 18.06
C GLU A 25 -7.78 -7.47 19.05
N ASP A 26 -6.68 -6.98 19.62
CA ASP A 26 -6.71 -5.82 20.52
C ASP A 26 -7.01 -4.53 19.79
N VAL A 27 -6.42 -4.35 18.59
CA VAL A 27 -6.71 -3.20 17.73
C VAL A 27 -8.17 -3.19 17.30
N ALA A 28 -8.72 -4.33 16.96
CA ALA A 28 -10.10 -4.50 16.51
C ALA A 28 -11.08 -4.88 17.64
N ALA A 29 -10.75 -4.62 18.90
CA ALA A 29 -11.62 -4.91 20.04
C ALA A 29 -12.98 -4.19 19.95
N GLN A 30 -13.03 -3.02 19.31
CA GLN A 30 -14.25 -2.32 18.94
C GLN A 30 -14.28 -2.18 17.42
N PRO A 31 -14.67 -3.21 16.69
CA PRO A 31 -14.52 -3.25 15.23
C PRO A 31 -15.31 -2.17 14.49
N GLU A 32 -16.40 -1.69 15.06
CA GLU A 32 -17.18 -0.58 14.53
C GLU A 32 -16.42 0.76 14.50
N ARG A 33 -15.31 0.84 15.22
CA ARG A 33 -14.43 2.03 15.26
C ARG A 33 -13.17 1.88 14.42
N VAL A 34 -13.05 0.79 13.67
CA VAL A 34 -11.87 0.47 12.89
C VAL A 34 -12.21 0.54 11.39
N ALA A 35 -11.33 1.15 10.63
CA ALA A 35 -11.35 1.11 9.18
C ALA A 35 -10.01 0.58 8.66
N VAL A 36 -10.08 -0.19 7.58
CA VAL A 36 -8.89 -0.62 6.84
C VAL A 36 -8.81 0.19 5.56
N ILE A 37 -7.68 0.82 5.33
CA ILE A 37 -7.46 1.66 4.15
C ILE A 37 -6.28 1.07 3.36
N THR A 38 -6.49 0.84 2.06
CA THR A 38 -5.41 0.62 1.10
C THR A 38 -5.27 1.82 0.20
N SER A 39 -4.02 2.17 -0.10
CA SER A 39 -3.70 3.29 -0.98
C SER A 39 -2.96 2.76 -2.21
N ASP A 40 -3.49 3.07 -3.39
CA ASP A 40 -2.82 2.85 -4.68
C ASP A 40 -2.51 1.38 -5.01
N LEU A 41 -3.30 0.44 -4.50
CA LEU A 41 -3.25 -0.95 -4.96
C LEU A 41 -4.08 -1.10 -6.24
N ILE A 42 -3.56 -0.56 -7.32
CA ILE A 42 -4.19 -0.56 -8.63
C ILE A 42 -3.36 -1.36 -9.64
N LYS A 43 -3.98 -1.75 -10.73
CA LYS A 43 -3.29 -2.49 -11.80
C LYS A 43 -2.09 -1.73 -12.36
N GLY A 44 -2.18 -0.40 -12.44
CA GLY A 44 -1.11 0.45 -12.95
C GLY A 44 0.17 0.44 -12.11
N PHE A 45 0.10 0.07 -10.85
CA PHE A 45 1.27 -0.09 -9.99
C PHE A 45 1.66 -1.55 -9.75
N CYS A 46 0.75 -2.48 -10.00
CA CYS A 46 0.98 -3.91 -9.74
C CYS A 46 1.33 -4.71 -10.99
N CYS A 47 0.65 -4.48 -12.10
CA CYS A 47 0.61 -5.43 -13.22
C CYS A 47 0.81 -4.82 -14.60
N VAL A 48 0.28 -3.64 -14.85
CA VAL A 48 0.14 -3.04 -16.18
C VAL A 48 0.62 -1.60 -16.17
N GLY A 49 1.35 -1.21 -17.19
CA GLY A 49 1.79 0.17 -17.36
C GLY A 49 3.23 0.45 -16.92
N PRO A 50 3.71 1.69 -17.15
CA PRO A 50 5.12 2.02 -16.99
C PRO A 50 5.61 2.04 -15.54
N LEU A 51 4.71 2.18 -14.56
CA LEU A 51 5.06 2.17 -13.14
C LEU A 51 4.75 0.85 -12.43
N ALA A 52 4.30 -0.17 -13.16
CA ALA A 52 4.02 -1.47 -12.60
C ALA A 52 5.30 -2.13 -12.04
N SER A 53 5.18 -2.72 -10.87
CA SER A 53 6.29 -3.35 -10.17
C SER A 53 5.89 -4.68 -9.53
N PRO A 54 6.68 -5.76 -9.75
CA PRO A 54 6.48 -7.02 -9.03
C PRO A 54 6.57 -6.88 -7.52
N ARG A 55 7.34 -5.91 -7.02
CA ARG A 55 7.49 -5.63 -5.58
C ARG A 55 6.16 -5.13 -4.99
N ILE A 56 5.45 -4.28 -5.70
CA ILE A 56 4.12 -3.81 -5.30
C ILE A 56 3.10 -4.93 -5.43
N LYS A 57 3.12 -5.66 -6.53
CA LYS A 57 2.25 -6.82 -6.73
C LYS A 57 2.37 -7.84 -5.60
N ASN A 58 3.57 -8.07 -5.10
CA ASN A 58 3.85 -9.04 -4.05
C ASN A 58 3.24 -8.71 -2.69
N ILE A 59 2.77 -7.48 -2.46
CA ILE A 59 2.06 -7.13 -1.21
C ILE A 59 0.58 -7.50 -1.23
N ILE A 60 0.01 -7.82 -2.40
CA ILE A 60 -1.42 -8.14 -2.54
C ILE A 60 -1.85 -9.29 -1.62
N PRO A 61 -1.14 -10.43 -1.54
CA PRO A 61 -1.55 -11.50 -0.63
C PRO A 61 -1.62 -11.07 0.84
N ALA A 62 -0.69 -10.22 1.28
CA ALA A 62 -0.70 -9.67 2.64
C ALA A 62 -1.88 -8.73 2.86
N ALA A 63 -2.20 -7.88 1.88
CA ALA A 63 -3.36 -6.99 1.93
C ALA A 63 -4.67 -7.79 2.01
N VAL A 64 -4.79 -8.84 1.20
CA VAL A 64 -5.97 -9.73 1.24
C VAL A 64 -6.13 -10.37 2.62
N ARG A 65 -5.04 -10.88 3.20
CA ARG A 65 -5.09 -11.46 4.55
C ARG A 65 -5.56 -10.44 5.60
N ILE A 66 -5.11 -9.21 5.53
CA ILE A 66 -5.54 -8.14 6.44
C ILE A 66 -7.04 -7.88 6.29
N PHE A 67 -7.55 -7.83 5.06
CA PHE A 67 -8.98 -7.67 4.81
C PHE A 67 -9.80 -8.83 5.41
N GLU A 68 -9.39 -10.05 5.15
CA GLU A 68 -10.09 -11.24 5.64
C GLU A 68 -10.07 -11.32 7.17
N GLN A 69 -8.89 -11.15 7.78
CA GLN A 69 -8.74 -11.23 9.23
C GLN A 69 -9.51 -10.10 9.95
N THR A 70 -9.45 -8.88 9.45
CA THR A 70 -10.20 -7.77 10.04
C THR A 70 -11.70 -7.91 9.84
N HIS A 71 -12.13 -8.40 8.68
CA HIS A 71 -13.53 -8.71 8.44
C HIS A 71 -14.05 -9.78 9.41
N ASP A 72 -13.29 -10.84 9.64
CA ASP A 72 -13.63 -11.91 10.57
C ASP A 72 -13.73 -11.41 12.02
N LEU A 73 -12.97 -10.37 12.37
CA LEU A 73 -13.05 -9.70 13.66
C LEU A 73 -14.22 -8.71 13.78
N GLY A 74 -14.98 -8.51 12.71
CA GLY A 74 -16.15 -7.64 12.71
C GLY A 74 -15.98 -6.27 12.08
N VAL A 75 -14.79 -5.94 11.58
CA VAL A 75 -14.57 -4.67 10.84
C VAL A 75 -15.41 -4.67 9.55
N ARG A 76 -16.06 -3.53 9.27
CA ARG A 76 -16.92 -3.38 8.09
C ARG A 76 -16.61 -2.13 7.27
N HIS A 77 -15.62 -1.34 7.69
CA HIS A 77 -15.21 -0.14 6.97
C HIS A 77 -13.90 -0.41 6.24
N PHE A 78 -13.99 -0.52 4.91
CA PHE A 78 -12.87 -0.75 4.03
C PHE A 78 -12.84 0.35 2.97
N LEU A 79 -11.74 1.09 2.91
CA LEU A 79 -11.54 2.17 1.97
C LEU A 79 -10.38 1.85 1.05
N LEU A 80 -10.64 1.89 -0.24
CA LEU A 80 -9.63 1.66 -1.27
C LEU A 80 -9.46 2.97 -2.03
N THR A 81 -8.33 3.62 -1.85
CA THR A 81 -8.00 4.83 -2.60
C THR A 81 -7.19 4.48 -3.84
N GLU A 82 -7.45 5.18 -4.92
CA GLU A 82 -6.85 4.92 -6.21
C GLU A 82 -6.23 6.20 -6.76
N ASP A 83 -5.03 6.08 -7.32
CA ASP A 83 -4.46 7.14 -8.14
C ASP A 83 -5.20 7.20 -9.46
N THR A 84 -5.57 8.39 -9.89
CA THR A 84 -6.28 8.61 -11.16
C THR A 84 -5.91 9.96 -11.73
N HIS A 85 -5.49 9.98 -12.99
CA HIS A 85 -5.05 11.20 -13.67
C HIS A 85 -5.83 11.44 -14.96
N ASP A 86 -6.00 12.71 -15.29
CA ASP A 86 -6.43 13.10 -16.62
C ASP A 86 -5.34 12.77 -17.65
N PRO A 87 -5.70 12.50 -18.94
CA PRO A 87 -4.72 12.17 -19.96
C PRO A 87 -3.64 13.23 -20.17
N ASP A 88 -3.95 14.49 -19.87
CA ASP A 88 -3.07 15.66 -20.00
C ASP A 88 -2.56 16.18 -18.66
N ALA A 89 -2.51 15.35 -17.62
CA ALA A 89 -2.04 15.75 -16.30
C ALA A 89 -0.63 16.37 -16.35
N VAL A 90 -0.46 17.45 -15.62
CA VAL A 90 0.80 18.24 -15.60
C VAL A 90 2.00 17.40 -15.17
N GLU A 91 1.82 16.47 -14.24
CA GLU A 91 2.89 15.60 -13.76
C GLU A 91 3.49 14.69 -14.85
N PHE A 92 2.79 14.45 -15.95
CA PHE A 92 3.31 13.65 -17.06
C PHE A 92 4.45 14.34 -17.82
N SER A 93 4.78 15.58 -17.48
CA SER A 93 6.04 16.22 -17.92
C SER A 93 7.27 15.64 -17.21
N ALA A 94 7.11 15.10 -15.99
CA ALA A 94 8.18 14.53 -15.18
C ALA A 94 8.10 13.00 -15.08
N TYR A 95 6.91 12.44 -15.16
CA TYR A 95 6.65 10.99 -15.09
C TYR A 95 5.98 10.49 -16.35
N PRO A 96 6.17 9.21 -16.72
CA PRO A 96 5.40 8.64 -17.83
C PRO A 96 3.90 8.65 -17.49
N PRO A 97 3.00 8.77 -18.50
CA PRO A 97 1.59 8.63 -18.27
C PRO A 97 1.24 7.31 -17.57
N HIS A 98 0.50 7.40 -16.47
CA HIS A 98 0.12 6.25 -15.65
C HIS A 98 -1.22 6.52 -14.99
N ALA A 99 -1.92 5.49 -14.56
CA ALA A 99 -3.20 5.59 -13.87
C ALA A 99 -4.17 6.58 -14.54
N VAL A 100 -4.19 6.57 -15.87
CA VAL A 100 -5.02 7.47 -16.67
C VAL A 100 -6.49 7.05 -16.54
N ALA A 101 -7.36 8.02 -16.30
CA ALA A 101 -8.81 7.79 -16.17
C ALA A 101 -9.35 7.03 -17.38
N GLY A 102 -10.09 5.95 -17.13
CA GLY A 102 -10.67 5.09 -18.15
C GLY A 102 -9.71 4.10 -18.81
N SER A 103 -8.43 4.08 -18.41
CA SER A 103 -7.46 3.07 -18.86
C SER A 103 -7.59 1.76 -18.08
N GLU A 104 -6.83 0.75 -18.48
CA GLU A 104 -6.75 -0.53 -17.76
C GLU A 104 -6.02 -0.43 -16.41
N GLU A 105 -5.17 0.56 -16.25
CA GLU A 105 -4.33 0.75 -15.07
C GLU A 105 -5.09 1.01 -13.75
#